data_949af0a7199ba4a525b9afd543977104
#
_entry.id   949af0a7199ba4a525b9afd543977104
#
_cell.length_a   1.000
_cell.length_b   1.000
_cell.length_c   1.000
_cell.angle_alpha   90.00
_cell.angle_beta   90.00
_cell.angle_gamma   90.00
#
_symmetry.space_group_name_H-M   'P 1'
#
loop_
_entity.id
_entity.type
_entity.pdbx_description
1 polymer ?
#
loop_
_entity_poly.entity_id
_entity_poly.type
_entity_poly.pdbx_seq_one_letter_code
_entity_poly.pdbx_strand_id
1 'polypeptide(L)'
;MSARYSFQLQSGDGRQPLPPKIVLGQRYDESADEVLLKLLGFLLLFRERLQIEPRLHDQDIPFVPHLLQLDFQLHPALWAECGECDAKRLNKLAVKAPAAELWILRESPESAEQVCRLMEKHKLRRDRYNIVGFDEAMFAELRDRLTARNQVFWVEGAFDPPTMRFDFNELWFEAPFTHLKF
;
A
#
# COMPACT_ATOMS: atom_id res chain seq x y z
N MET A 1 -5.40 -20.80 11.72
CA MET A 1 -4.96 -19.60 12.47
C MET A 1 -4.44 -18.59 11.47
N SER A 2 -4.86 -17.34 11.56
CA SER A 2 -4.28 -16.29 10.72
C SER A 2 -2.83 -16.03 11.16
N ALA A 3 -1.90 -16.01 10.21
CA ALA A 3 -0.52 -15.66 10.49
C ALA A 3 -0.42 -14.19 10.93
N ARG A 4 0.53 -13.90 11.83
CA ARG A 4 0.84 -12.54 12.27
C ARG A 4 2.30 -12.23 11.99
N TYR A 5 2.53 -11.07 11.41
CA TYR A 5 3.85 -10.57 11.10
C TYR A 5 4.09 -9.29 11.87
N SER A 6 5.19 -9.23 12.60
CA SER A 6 5.62 -8.00 13.26
C SER A 6 6.81 -7.41 12.51
N PHE A 7 6.80 -6.08 12.38
CA PHE A 7 7.86 -5.31 11.74
C PHE A 7 8.34 -4.25 12.73
N GLN A 8 9.60 -4.32 13.11
CA GLN A 8 10.27 -3.25 13.83
C GLN A 8 10.76 -2.24 12.79
N LEU A 9 10.33 -0.99 12.92
CA LEU A 9 10.59 0.06 11.95
C LEU A 9 11.57 1.07 12.51
N GLN A 10 12.53 1.45 11.69
CA GLN A 10 13.42 2.58 11.93
C GLN A 10 13.41 3.47 10.68
N SER A 11 13.41 4.78 10.89
CA SER A 11 13.48 5.76 9.81
C SER A 11 14.85 6.41 9.75
N GLY A 12 15.41 6.51 8.56
CA GLY A 12 16.60 7.30 8.29
C GLY A 12 16.34 8.81 8.27
N ASP A 13 15.08 9.23 8.10
CA ASP A 13 14.65 10.63 8.15
C ASP A 13 13.98 10.94 9.47
N GLY A 14 14.64 11.76 10.31
CA GLY A 14 14.09 12.22 11.58
C GLY A 14 12.91 13.20 11.46
N ARG A 15 12.58 13.66 10.26
CA ARG A 15 11.47 14.61 10.02
C ARG A 15 10.10 13.91 9.99
N GLN A 16 10.08 12.62 9.63
CA GLN A 16 8.88 11.80 9.62
C GLN A 16 9.13 10.52 10.42
N PRO A 17 9.02 10.56 11.74
CA PRO A 17 9.28 9.39 12.54
C PRO A 17 8.20 8.33 12.29
N LEU A 18 8.63 7.17 11.79
CA LEU A 18 7.78 6.00 11.69
C LEU A 18 7.40 5.48 13.09
N PRO A 19 6.25 4.83 13.25
CA PRO A 19 5.98 4.09 14.47
C PRO A 19 7.07 3.02 14.67
N PRO A 20 7.53 2.77 15.90
CA PRO A 20 8.65 1.86 16.15
C PRO A 20 8.33 0.41 15.80
N LYS A 21 7.04 0.08 15.73
CA LYS A 21 6.58 -1.27 15.42
C LYS A 21 5.19 -1.23 14.83
N ILE A 22 4.97 -2.07 13.81
CA ILE A 22 3.63 -2.41 13.31
C ILE A 22 3.44 -3.92 13.37
N VAL A 23 2.19 -4.35 13.49
CA VAL A 23 1.81 -5.76 13.43
C VAL A 23 0.71 -5.91 12.40
N LEU A 24 0.96 -6.75 11.39
CA LEU A 24 0.03 -7.05 10.33
C LEU A 24 -0.49 -8.48 10.49
N GLY A 25 -1.80 -8.62 10.48
CA GLY A 25 -2.44 -9.93 10.39
C GLY A 25 -2.63 -10.31 8.92
N GLN A 26 -2.36 -11.55 8.59
CA GLN A 26 -2.79 -12.13 7.33
C GLN A 26 -4.18 -12.69 7.52
N ARG A 27 -5.17 -12.15 6.82
CA ARG A 27 -6.53 -12.67 6.84
C ARG A 27 -6.57 -14.04 6.16
N TYR A 28 -7.64 -14.79 6.39
CA TYR A 28 -7.79 -16.13 5.84
C TYR A 28 -7.74 -16.18 4.31
N ASP A 29 -8.22 -15.14 3.66
CA ASP A 29 -8.30 -14.97 2.22
C ASP A 29 -7.13 -14.17 1.63
N GLU A 30 -6.15 -13.79 2.45
CA GLU A 30 -4.97 -13.02 2.03
C GLU A 30 -3.74 -13.89 1.83
N SER A 31 -2.93 -13.50 0.85
CA SER A 31 -1.58 -14.03 0.65
C SER A 31 -0.53 -13.27 1.48
N ALA A 32 0.68 -13.84 1.58
CA ALA A 32 1.81 -13.14 2.15
C ALA A 32 2.20 -11.89 1.34
N ASP A 33 1.89 -11.87 0.05
CA ASP A 33 2.12 -10.74 -0.84
C ASP A 33 1.30 -9.52 -0.43
N GLU A 34 0.04 -9.72 -0.03
CA GLU A 34 -0.81 -8.62 0.45
C GLU A 34 -0.30 -8.03 1.76
N VAL A 35 0.31 -8.85 2.62
CA VAL A 35 0.98 -8.36 3.84
C VAL A 35 2.16 -7.46 3.48
N LEU A 36 2.99 -7.89 2.51
CA LEU A 36 4.12 -7.08 2.01
C LEU A 36 3.65 -5.81 1.29
N LEU A 37 2.59 -5.89 0.50
CA LEU A 37 2.00 -4.72 -0.15
C LEU A 37 1.48 -3.69 0.88
N LYS A 38 0.85 -4.14 1.95
CA LYS A 38 0.43 -3.26 3.07
C LYS A 38 1.63 -2.62 3.75
N LEU A 39 2.71 -3.36 4.00
CA LEU A 39 3.94 -2.83 4.57
C LEU A 39 4.57 -1.77 3.65
N LEU A 40 4.85 -2.12 2.40
CA LEU A 40 5.49 -1.21 1.44
C LEU A 40 4.63 0.03 1.16
N GLY A 41 3.33 -0.16 1.03
CA GLY A 41 2.39 0.94 0.87
C GLY A 41 2.38 1.87 2.08
N PHE A 42 2.39 1.33 3.29
CA PHE A 42 2.47 2.12 4.51
C PHE A 42 3.76 2.95 4.56
N LEU A 43 4.90 2.36 4.22
CA LEU A 43 6.19 3.06 4.22
C LEU A 43 6.27 4.13 3.12
N LEU A 44 5.85 3.78 1.89
CA LEU A 44 5.92 4.68 0.74
C LEU A 44 4.96 5.87 0.85
N LEU A 45 3.75 5.63 1.34
CA LEU A 45 2.69 6.63 1.47
C LEU A 45 2.60 7.23 2.89
N PHE A 46 3.59 6.95 3.74
CA PHE A 46 3.55 7.34 5.14
C PHE A 46 3.33 8.84 5.32
N ARG A 47 2.33 9.15 6.11
CA ARG A 47 2.01 10.48 6.59
C ARG A 47 1.29 10.38 7.93
N GLU A 48 1.25 11.50 8.64
CA GLU A 48 0.59 11.55 9.94
C GLU A 48 -0.84 10.99 9.87
N ARG A 49 -1.19 10.15 10.84
CA ARG A 49 -2.50 9.47 10.97
C ARG A 49 -2.83 8.45 9.87
N LEU A 50 -1.88 8.04 9.04
CA LEU A 50 -2.08 6.91 8.14
C LEU A 50 -2.27 5.64 8.97
N GLN A 51 -3.35 4.92 8.72
CA GLN A 51 -3.73 3.69 9.44
C GLN A 51 -3.74 2.50 8.50
N ILE A 52 -3.39 1.34 9.03
CA ILE A 52 -3.47 0.06 8.32
C ILE A 52 -4.72 -0.67 8.82
N GLU A 53 -5.59 -1.07 7.88
CA GLU A 53 -6.82 -1.81 8.12
C GLU A 53 -7.65 -1.27 9.30
N PRO A 54 -7.95 0.05 9.32
CA PRO A 54 -8.68 0.64 10.42
C PRO A 54 -10.09 0.05 10.49
N ARG A 55 -10.59 -0.15 11.71
CA ARG A 55 -12.00 -0.48 11.92
C ARG A 55 -12.81 0.80 11.77
N LEU A 56 -13.57 0.86 10.69
CA LEU A 56 -14.48 1.97 10.45
C LEU A 56 -15.87 1.59 10.95
N HIS A 57 -16.47 2.50 11.71
CA HIS A 57 -17.87 2.38 12.13
C HIS A 57 -18.83 3.12 11.20
N ASP A 58 -18.34 3.61 10.07
CA ASP A 58 -19.13 4.38 9.11
C ASP A 58 -19.85 3.43 8.15
N GLN A 59 -21.19 3.50 8.15
CA GLN A 59 -22.03 2.71 7.27
C GLN A 59 -21.91 3.11 5.79
N ASP A 60 -21.33 4.28 5.52
CA ASP A 60 -21.17 4.80 4.15
C ASP A 60 -19.91 4.26 3.46
N ILE A 61 -18.98 3.66 4.21
CA ILE A 61 -17.78 3.04 3.68
C ILE A 61 -18.03 1.54 3.49
N PRO A 62 -18.17 1.07 2.25
CA PRO A 62 -18.72 -0.27 1.98
C PRO A 62 -17.75 -1.44 2.23
N PHE A 63 -16.49 -1.16 2.55
CA PHE A 63 -15.46 -2.20 2.80
C PHE A 63 -14.29 -1.60 3.57
N VAL A 64 -13.51 -2.46 4.23
CA VAL A 64 -12.32 -2.06 5.00
C VAL A 64 -11.18 -1.72 4.04
N PRO A 65 -10.61 -0.51 4.11
CA PRO A 65 -9.41 -0.17 3.33
C PRO A 65 -8.19 -0.89 3.87
N HIS A 66 -7.20 -1.17 3.01
CA HIS A 66 -5.92 -1.64 3.48
C HIS A 66 -5.12 -0.54 4.16
N LEU A 67 -5.11 0.67 3.56
CA LEU A 67 -4.55 1.86 4.18
C LEU A 67 -5.56 2.99 4.08
N LEU A 68 -5.66 3.77 5.16
CA LEU A 68 -6.57 4.91 5.22
C LEU A 68 -5.96 6.05 6.03
N GLN A 69 -6.08 7.25 5.49
CA GLN A 69 -5.93 8.48 6.26
C GLN A 69 -7.24 9.24 6.22
N LEU A 70 -7.71 9.68 7.37
CA LEU A 70 -8.83 10.59 7.49
C LEU A 70 -8.33 12.03 7.67
N ASP A 71 -9.07 12.99 7.11
CA ASP A 71 -8.87 14.41 7.41
C ASP A 71 -9.38 14.76 8.83
N PHE A 72 -9.31 16.03 9.19
CA PHE A 72 -9.77 16.49 10.52
C PHE A 72 -11.30 16.44 10.68
N GLN A 73 -12.03 16.28 9.58
CA GLN A 73 -13.49 16.14 9.55
C GLN A 73 -13.92 14.67 9.46
N LEU A 74 -12.93 13.75 9.56
CA LEU A 74 -13.12 12.30 9.48
C LEU A 74 -13.55 11.79 8.09
N HIS A 75 -13.31 12.57 7.03
CA HIS A 75 -13.48 12.09 5.67
C HIS A 75 -12.20 11.43 5.15
N PRO A 76 -12.31 10.43 4.25
CA PRO A 76 -11.14 9.84 3.62
C PRO A 76 -10.33 10.89 2.84
N ALA A 77 -9.06 11.08 3.22
CA ALA A 77 -8.10 11.92 2.54
C ALA A 77 -7.15 11.10 1.65
N LEU A 78 -6.80 9.91 2.09
CA LEU A 78 -6.08 8.91 1.31
C LEU A 78 -6.70 7.54 1.56
N TRP A 79 -6.86 6.78 0.48
CA TRP A 79 -7.32 5.40 0.51
C TRP A 79 -6.44 4.53 -0.37
N ALA A 80 -5.89 3.46 0.15
CA ALA A 80 -5.09 2.53 -0.63
C ALA A 80 -5.63 1.10 -0.54
N GLU A 81 -5.66 0.45 -1.69
CA GLU A 81 -5.95 -0.97 -1.85
C GLU A 81 -4.66 -1.71 -2.23
N CYS A 82 -4.45 -2.86 -1.63
CA CYS A 82 -3.27 -3.70 -1.85
C CYS A 82 -3.70 -5.02 -2.48
N GLY A 83 -3.05 -5.39 -3.58
CA GLY A 83 -3.35 -6.63 -4.29
C GLY A 83 -4.46 -6.49 -5.32
N GLU A 84 -5.18 -7.57 -5.56
CA GLU A 84 -6.24 -7.61 -6.57
C GLU A 84 -7.47 -6.82 -6.14
N CYS A 85 -8.03 -6.10 -7.10
CA CYS A 85 -9.23 -5.31 -6.89
C CYS A 85 -10.10 -5.33 -8.15
N ASP A 86 -11.38 -5.61 -8.01
CA ASP A 86 -12.31 -5.61 -9.14
C ASP A 86 -12.76 -4.19 -9.52
N ALA A 87 -13.19 -4.03 -10.78
CA ALA A 87 -13.62 -2.75 -11.32
C ALA A 87 -14.82 -2.14 -10.58
N LYS A 88 -15.75 -2.98 -10.09
CA LYS A 88 -16.93 -2.53 -9.35
C LYS A 88 -16.52 -1.92 -8.00
N ARG A 89 -15.58 -2.54 -7.30
CA ARG A 89 -15.02 -2.03 -6.04
C ARG A 89 -14.30 -0.71 -6.27
N LEU A 90 -13.46 -0.62 -7.30
CA LEU A 90 -12.73 0.61 -7.65
C LEU A 90 -13.68 1.76 -8.01
N ASN A 91 -14.69 1.50 -8.82
CA ASN A 91 -15.70 2.52 -9.16
C ASN A 91 -16.46 3.00 -7.92
N LYS A 92 -16.86 2.08 -7.06
CA LYS A 92 -17.56 2.40 -5.81
C LYS A 92 -16.71 3.27 -4.89
N LEU A 93 -15.42 2.97 -4.81
CA LEU A 93 -14.44 3.75 -4.06
C LEU A 93 -14.34 5.19 -4.57
N ALA A 94 -14.23 5.38 -5.89
CA ALA A 94 -14.18 6.71 -6.49
C ALA A 94 -15.43 7.55 -6.25
N VAL A 95 -16.59 6.90 -6.13
CA VAL A 95 -17.87 7.58 -5.85
C VAL A 95 -17.98 7.93 -4.36
N LYS A 96 -17.62 7.01 -3.47
CA LYS A 96 -17.81 7.18 -2.02
C LYS A 96 -16.72 8.01 -1.34
N ALA A 97 -15.54 8.08 -1.93
CA ALA A 97 -14.41 8.89 -1.44
C ALA A 97 -13.99 9.94 -2.51
N PRO A 98 -14.86 10.91 -2.87
CA PRO A 98 -14.62 11.80 -4.01
C PRO A 98 -13.42 12.73 -3.83
N ALA A 99 -13.07 13.08 -2.61
CA ALA A 99 -11.95 13.96 -2.27
C ALA A 99 -10.66 13.22 -1.90
N ALA A 100 -10.71 11.89 -1.76
CA ALA A 100 -9.55 11.11 -1.37
C ALA A 100 -8.57 10.88 -2.52
N GLU A 101 -7.27 10.88 -2.20
CA GLU A 101 -6.27 10.27 -3.06
C GLU A 101 -6.49 8.75 -3.06
N LEU A 102 -6.71 8.17 -4.24
CA LEU A 102 -6.93 6.73 -4.40
C LEU A 102 -5.64 6.07 -4.90
N TRP A 103 -5.20 5.05 -4.19
CA TRP A 103 -3.99 4.30 -4.51
C TRP A 103 -4.29 2.82 -4.65
N ILE A 104 -3.67 2.19 -5.65
CA ILE A 104 -3.67 0.75 -5.83
C ILE A 104 -2.23 0.27 -5.89
N LEU A 105 -1.88 -0.69 -5.03
CA LEU A 105 -0.52 -1.18 -4.89
C LEU A 105 -0.44 -2.62 -5.38
N ARG A 106 0.48 -2.86 -6.31
CA ARG A 106 0.68 -4.15 -6.95
C ARG A 106 2.14 -4.61 -6.83
N GLU A 107 2.29 -5.92 -6.87
CA GLU A 107 3.57 -6.62 -6.68
C GLU A 107 4.54 -6.51 -7.86
N SER A 108 4.07 -6.06 -9.02
CA SER A 108 4.90 -5.91 -10.22
C SER A 108 4.41 -4.77 -11.12
N PRO A 109 5.27 -4.25 -12.02
CA PRO A 109 4.85 -3.30 -13.04
C PRO A 109 3.77 -3.86 -13.97
N GLU A 110 3.88 -5.13 -14.36
CA GLU A 110 2.88 -5.79 -15.20
C GLU A 110 1.51 -5.84 -14.53
N SER A 111 1.45 -6.20 -13.25
CA SER A 111 0.20 -6.21 -12.50
C SER A 111 -0.41 -4.81 -12.37
N ALA A 112 0.41 -3.77 -12.24
CA ALA A 112 -0.05 -2.38 -12.25
C ALA A 112 -0.67 -1.99 -13.60
N GLU A 113 -0.06 -2.38 -14.71
CA GLU A 113 -0.61 -2.16 -16.06
C GLU A 113 -1.91 -2.95 -16.28
N GLN A 114 -2.02 -4.16 -15.73
CA GLN A 114 -3.26 -4.95 -15.79
C GLN A 114 -4.42 -4.20 -15.10
N VAL A 115 -4.16 -3.52 -13.99
CA VAL A 115 -5.16 -2.67 -13.34
C VAL A 115 -5.62 -1.53 -14.27
N CYS A 116 -4.70 -0.86 -14.95
CA CYS A 116 -5.06 0.18 -15.92
C CYS A 116 -5.93 -0.38 -17.05
N ARG A 117 -5.56 -1.53 -17.63
CA ARG A 117 -6.37 -2.21 -18.68
C ARG A 117 -7.76 -2.58 -18.17
N LEU A 118 -7.87 -3.05 -16.94
CA LEU A 118 -9.16 -3.35 -16.29
C LEU A 118 -10.03 -2.08 -16.17
N MET A 119 -9.43 -0.97 -15.72
CA MET A 119 -10.10 0.32 -15.58
C MET A 119 -10.58 0.85 -16.94
N GLU A 120 -9.76 0.75 -17.99
CA GLU A 120 -10.13 1.13 -19.35
C GLU A 120 -11.30 0.30 -19.87
N LYS A 121 -11.21 -1.02 -19.76
CA LYS A 121 -12.27 -1.96 -20.19
C LYS A 121 -13.62 -1.65 -19.55
N HIS A 122 -13.61 -1.27 -18.29
CA HIS A 122 -14.82 -0.94 -17.52
C HIS A 122 -15.17 0.56 -17.51
N LYS A 123 -14.43 1.39 -18.25
CA LYS A 123 -14.65 2.82 -18.40
C LYS A 123 -14.75 3.56 -17.07
N LEU A 124 -13.82 3.28 -16.18
CA LEU A 124 -13.73 3.97 -14.90
C LEU A 124 -13.38 5.44 -15.08
N ARG A 125 -13.61 6.25 -14.04
CA ARG A 125 -13.30 7.68 -14.06
C ARG A 125 -11.80 7.91 -14.20
N ARG A 126 -11.43 8.78 -15.13
CA ARG A 126 -10.04 9.21 -15.33
C ARG A 126 -9.60 10.19 -14.24
N ASP A 127 -8.29 10.33 -14.11
CA ASP A 127 -7.63 11.26 -13.19
C ASP A 127 -8.00 11.06 -11.72
N ARG A 128 -8.30 9.82 -11.34
CA ARG A 128 -8.73 9.48 -9.99
C ARG A 128 -7.84 8.51 -9.26
N TYR A 129 -7.04 7.72 -9.98
CA TYR A 129 -6.29 6.62 -9.39
C TYR A 129 -4.80 6.79 -9.60
N ASN A 130 -4.04 6.53 -8.54
CA ASN A 130 -2.61 6.30 -8.58
C ASN A 130 -2.35 4.80 -8.44
N ILE A 131 -1.58 4.23 -9.33
CA ILE A 131 -1.25 2.81 -9.33
C ILE A 131 0.25 2.67 -9.18
N VAL A 132 0.69 1.88 -8.21
CA VAL A 132 2.10 1.56 -7.98
C VAL A 132 2.32 0.09 -8.28
N GLY A 133 3.30 -0.20 -9.15
CA GLY A 133 3.84 -1.53 -9.37
C GLY A 133 5.24 -1.61 -8.83
N PHE A 134 5.48 -2.41 -7.80
CA PHE A 134 6.80 -2.59 -7.21
C PHE A 134 7.71 -3.38 -8.16
N ASP A 135 9.02 -3.29 -7.97
CA ASP A 135 9.98 -4.10 -8.70
C ASP A 135 9.76 -5.59 -8.38
N GLU A 136 9.60 -6.42 -9.42
CA GLU A 136 9.25 -7.82 -9.26
C GLU A 136 10.36 -8.62 -8.57
N ALA A 137 11.62 -8.36 -8.92
CA ALA A 137 12.75 -9.06 -8.33
C ALA A 137 12.91 -8.70 -6.85
N MET A 138 12.81 -7.41 -6.51
CA MET A 138 12.79 -6.95 -5.13
C MET A 138 11.65 -7.61 -4.34
N PHE A 139 10.46 -7.64 -4.91
CA PHE A 139 9.27 -8.18 -4.23
C PHE A 139 9.39 -9.68 -3.97
N ALA A 140 9.94 -10.44 -4.92
CA ALA A 140 10.23 -11.86 -4.75
C ALA A 140 11.25 -12.11 -3.61
N GLU A 141 12.31 -11.31 -3.56
CA GLU A 141 13.32 -11.39 -2.51
C GLU A 141 12.75 -11.06 -1.12
N LEU A 142 11.88 -10.05 -1.03
CA LEU A 142 11.16 -9.73 0.21
C LEU A 142 10.27 -10.87 0.69
N ARG A 143 9.58 -11.53 -0.25
CA ARG A 143 8.73 -12.69 0.04
C ARG A 143 9.53 -13.84 0.64
N ASP A 144 10.68 -14.12 0.06
CA ASP A 144 11.56 -15.21 0.51
C ASP A 144 12.17 -14.93 1.90
N ARG A 145 12.32 -13.65 2.27
CA ARG A 145 12.86 -13.23 3.56
C ARG A 145 11.83 -12.93 4.63
N LEU A 146 10.56 -12.95 4.29
CA LEU A 146 9.48 -12.64 5.23
C LEU A 146 9.39 -13.71 6.32
N THR A 147 9.49 -13.27 7.57
CA THR A 147 9.35 -14.10 8.75
C THR A 147 8.28 -13.54 9.70
N ALA A 148 7.98 -14.26 10.77
CA ALA A 148 7.03 -13.77 11.77
C ALA A 148 7.50 -12.49 12.48
N ARG A 149 8.82 -12.25 12.53
CA ARG A 149 9.43 -11.04 13.13
C ARG A 149 10.44 -10.46 12.15
N ASN A 150 10.22 -9.23 11.73
CA ASN A 150 11.02 -8.58 10.72
C ASN A 150 11.57 -7.24 11.22
N GLN A 151 12.67 -6.82 10.63
CA GLN A 151 13.28 -5.51 10.86
C GLN A 151 13.31 -4.74 9.55
N VAL A 152 12.96 -3.47 9.60
CA VAL A 152 12.97 -2.58 8.44
C VAL A 152 13.66 -1.28 8.83
N PHE A 153 14.68 -0.90 8.10
CA PHE A 153 15.28 0.43 8.14
C PHE A 153 14.91 1.16 6.87
N TRP A 154 13.95 2.07 6.98
CA TRP A 154 13.44 2.84 5.85
C TRP A 154 14.26 4.12 5.66
N VAL A 155 14.86 4.28 4.50
CA VAL A 155 15.62 5.47 4.16
C VAL A 155 14.76 6.49 3.45
N GLU A 156 14.20 6.10 2.29
CA GLU A 156 13.32 6.99 1.53
C GLU A 156 12.48 6.25 0.48
N GLY A 157 11.39 6.90 0.10
CA GLY A 157 10.64 6.61 -1.12
C GLY A 157 10.41 7.91 -1.87
N ALA A 158 10.86 7.98 -3.12
CA ALA A 158 10.71 9.14 -3.99
C ALA A 158 9.82 8.79 -5.19
N PHE A 159 9.03 9.76 -5.67
CA PHE A 159 8.19 9.60 -6.86
C PHE A 159 8.79 10.23 -8.13
N ASP A 160 9.87 10.98 -8.00
CA ASP A 160 10.57 11.61 -9.11
C ASP A 160 12.10 11.60 -8.88
N PRO A 161 12.82 10.62 -9.46
CA PRO A 161 12.30 9.40 -10.10
C PRO A 161 11.69 8.41 -9.10
N PRO A 162 10.76 7.53 -9.54
CA PRO A 162 10.15 6.55 -8.65
C PRO A 162 11.16 5.51 -8.17
N THR A 163 11.63 5.66 -6.95
CA THR A 163 12.63 4.77 -6.32
C THR A 163 12.38 4.66 -4.82
N MET A 164 12.84 3.56 -4.24
CA MET A 164 12.82 3.34 -2.80
C MET A 164 14.16 2.75 -2.33
N ARG A 165 14.54 3.13 -1.11
CA ARG A 165 15.76 2.65 -0.45
C ARG A 165 15.44 2.22 0.98
N PHE A 166 15.76 1.00 1.32
CA PHE A 166 15.55 0.47 2.65
C PHE A 166 16.35 -0.81 2.89
N ASP A 167 16.51 -1.17 4.15
CA ASP A 167 16.99 -2.48 4.57
C ASP A 167 15.81 -3.31 5.08
N PHE A 168 15.75 -4.57 4.71
CA PHE A 168 14.78 -5.54 5.20
C PHE A 168 15.50 -6.81 5.65
N ASN A 169 15.44 -7.10 6.94
CA ASN A 169 16.07 -8.26 7.53
C ASN A 169 17.56 -8.39 7.14
N GLU A 170 18.32 -7.30 7.30
CA GLU A 170 19.75 -7.19 6.98
C GLU A 170 20.10 -7.31 5.48
N LEU A 171 19.10 -7.14 4.60
CA LEU A 171 19.32 -7.02 3.16
C LEU A 171 18.94 -5.63 2.68
N TRP A 172 19.90 -4.96 2.05
CA TRP A 172 19.71 -3.65 1.46
C TRP A 172 19.00 -3.74 0.12
N PHE A 173 18.01 -2.87 -0.05
CA PHE A 173 17.29 -2.67 -1.31
C PHE A 173 17.40 -1.23 -1.79
N GLU A 174 17.71 -1.07 -3.06
CA GLU A 174 17.54 0.15 -3.83
C GLU A 174 16.86 -0.25 -5.13
N ALA A 175 15.59 0.06 -5.28
CA ALA A 175 14.80 -0.44 -6.38
C ALA A 175 13.86 0.64 -6.94
N PRO A 176 13.65 0.68 -8.27
CA PRO A 176 12.62 1.49 -8.87
C PRO A 176 11.24 0.92 -8.57
N PHE A 177 10.21 1.71 -8.75
CA PHE A 177 8.84 1.25 -8.87
C PHE A 177 8.14 1.99 -10.02
N THR A 178 7.08 1.39 -10.54
CA THR A 178 6.25 2.04 -11.56
C THR A 178 5.16 2.84 -10.87
N HIS A 179 4.96 4.08 -11.30
CA HIS A 179 3.85 4.92 -10.87
C HIS A 179 3.02 5.34 -12.08
N LEU A 180 1.80 4.83 -12.14
CA LEU A 180 0.83 5.11 -13.21
C LEU A 180 -0.32 5.94 -12.65
N LYS A 181 -0.91 6.77 -13.50
CA LYS A 181 -2.12 7.54 -13.19
C LYS A 181 -3.24 7.15 -14.15
N PHE A 182 -4.43 6.99 -13.61
CA PHE A 182 -5.62 6.65 -14.39
C PHE A 182 -6.79 7.55 -14.06
#